data_8798603e2b3452b1f860a176c215ddf4
#
_entry.id   8798603e2b3452b1f860a176c215ddf4
#
_cell.length_a   1.000
_cell.length_b   1.000
_cell.length_c   1.000
_cell.angle_alpha   90.00
_cell.angle_beta   90.00
_cell.angle_gamma   90.00
#
_symmetry.space_group_name_H-M   'P 1'
#
loop_
_entity.id
_entity.type
_entity.pdbx_description
1 polymer ?
#
loop_
_entity_poly.entity_id
_entity_poly.type
_entity_poly.pdbx_seq_one_letter_code
_entity_poly.pdbx_strand_id
1 'polypeptide(L)'
;KIPENWRTLLPANSSPYTSTIVFLVRKGNPKTIRDWDDLTRTGVSVVTPNPKTSGGARWNYLAAWAYADRRFGGDEVRTAEFVGAIYRNAAKLDSGARGSTTTFSKQGTGDVLITWENEAYHLLIESSPGEFELVYPSMSIKAEPPVAVVPGNADRHNARKVAEDYLLHLYSPEGQRIIAKNYFRP
;
A
#
# COMPACT_ATOMS: atom_id res chain seq x y z
N LYS A 1 10.31 -10.10 -22.67
CA LYS A 1 9.15 -10.58 -21.89
C LYS A 1 9.66 -11.20 -20.61
N ILE A 2 8.86 -11.20 -19.55
CA ILE A 2 9.10 -11.95 -18.31
C ILE A 2 8.79 -13.43 -18.62
N PRO A 3 9.59 -14.41 -18.14
CA PRO A 3 9.30 -15.84 -18.32
C PRO A 3 7.95 -16.21 -17.69
N GLU A 4 7.22 -17.16 -18.27
CA GLU A 4 5.92 -17.60 -17.74
C GLU A 4 6.02 -18.17 -16.32
N ASN A 5 7.11 -18.87 -16.03
CA ASN A 5 7.39 -19.46 -14.71
C ASN A 5 8.07 -18.49 -13.72
N TRP A 6 8.05 -17.21 -13.96
CA TRP A 6 8.77 -16.21 -13.15
C TRP A 6 8.46 -16.28 -11.64
N ARG A 7 7.25 -16.69 -11.27
CA ARG A 7 6.84 -16.81 -9.86
C ARG A 7 7.59 -17.89 -9.10
N THR A 8 8.09 -18.90 -9.78
CA THR A 8 8.80 -20.05 -9.18
C THR A 8 10.31 -19.90 -9.22
N LEU A 9 10.83 -18.83 -9.80
CA LEU A 9 12.28 -18.61 -9.94
C LEU A 9 12.94 -18.13 -8.64
N LEU A 10 12.16 -17.56 -7.72
CA LEU A 10 12.63 -17.05 -6.44
C LEU A 10 11.74 -17.58 -5.30
N PRO A 11 12.22 -17.60 -4.05
CA PRO A 11 11.44 -18.05 -2.90
C PRO A 11 10.13 -17.26 -2.71
N ALA A 12 9.20 -17.82 -1.94
CA ALA A 12 7.91 -17.20 -1.59
C ALA A 12 7.13 -16.65 -2.80
N ASN A 13 7.05 -17.41 -3.90
CA ASN A 13 6.43 -16.99 -5.15
C ASN A 13 7.00 -15.68 -5.72
N SER A 14 8.32 -15.51 -5.58
CA SER A 14 9.04 -14.31 -5.98
C SER A 14 8.60 -13.02 -5.23
N SER A 15 8.10 -13.15 -4.00
CA SER A 15 7.74 -12.01 -3.14
C SER A 15 8.70 -11.94 -1.94
N PRO A 16 9.67 -11.02 -1.94
CA PRO A 16 10.71 -10.95 -0.90
C PRO A 16 10.23 -10.37 0.43
N TYR A 17 9.07 -9.73 0.44
CA TYR A 17 8.46 -9.13 1.64
C TYR A 17 6.95 -9.01 1.47
N THR A 18 6.28 -8.76 2.57
CA THR A 18 4.85 -8.48 2.59
C THR A 18 4.57 -7.15 3.28
N SER A 19 3.38 -6.61 3.06
CA SER A 19 2.86 -5.45 3.75
C SER A 19 1.34 -5.53 3.82
N THR A 20 0.71 -4.54 4.41
CA THR A 20 -0.76 -4.43 4.45
C THR A 20 -1.19 -2.98 4.29
N ILE A 21 -2.47 -2.75 4.05
CA ILE A 21 -3.05 -1.42 3.97
C ILE A 21 -3.59 -1.04 5.33
N VAL A 22 -3.26 0.17 5.75
CA VAL A 22 -3.65 0.78 7.02
C VAL A 22 -4.15 2.20 6.81
N PHE A 23 -4.72 2.79 7.85
CA PHE A 23 -5.07 4.21 7.87
C PHE A 23 -4.11 4.97 8.77
N LEU A 24 -3.65 6.10 8.31
CA LEU A 24 -2.97 7.08 9.12
C LEU A 24 -3.91 8.26 9.35
N VAL A 25 -4.18 8.59 10.60
CA VAL A 25 -5.08 9.67 10.99
C VAL A 25 -4.35 10.76 11.76
N ARG A 26 -4.95 11.92 11.85
CA ARG A 26 -4.42 13.03 12.68
C ARG A 26 -4.37 12.61 14.14
N LYS A 27 -3.42 13.17 14.90
CA LYS A 27 -3.29 12.95 16.34
C LYS A 27 -4.63 13.15 17.07
N GLY A 28 -4.95 12.23 17.97
CA GLY A 28 -6.20 12.22 18.70
C GLY A 28 -7.41 11.77 17.88
N ASN A 29 -7.20 11.37 16.63
CA ASN A 29 -8.23 10.85 15.72
C ASN A 29 -9.55 11.65 15.78
N PRO A 30 -9.55 12.96 15.45
CA PRO A 30 -10.69 13.84 15.68
C PRO A 30 -11.96 13.46 14.91
N LYS A 31 -11.81 12.66 13.85
CA LYS A 31 -12.94 12.11 13.08
C LYS A 31 -13.38 10.71 13.54
N THR A 32 -12.75 10.18 14.59
CA THR A 32 -13.06 8.85 15.14
C THR A 32 -13.11 7.77 14.06
N ILE A 33 -12.06 7.74 13.22
CA ILE A 33 -11.92 6.77 12.11
C ILE A 33 -11.36 5.47 12.69
N ARG A 34 -12.11 4.38 12.53
CA ARG A 34 -11.76 3.06 13.05
C ARG A 34 -11.75 1.97 11.97
N ASP A 35 -12.60 2.15 10.94
CA ASP A 35 -12.77 1.15 9.89
C ASP A 35 -13.17 1.81 8.55
N TRP A 36 -13.28 1.00 7.52
CA TRP A 36 -13.63 1.41 6.15
C TRP A 36 -14.94 2.16 6.05
N ASP A 37 -15.93 1.82 6.88
CA ASP A 37 -17.22 2.51 6.94
C ASP A 37 -17.09 3.99 7.25
N ASP A 38 -16.17 4.31 8.14
CA ASP A 38 -15.94 5.69 8.56
C ASP A 38 -15.45 6.57 7.41
N LEU A 39 -14.78 5.96 6.42
CA LEU A 39 -14.29 6.67 5.24
C LEU A 39 -15.39 7.08 4.27
N THR A 40 -16.61 6.51 4.40
CA THR A 40 -17.76 6.86 3.58
C THR A 40 -18.60 7.99 4.15
N ARG A 41 -18.35 8.40 5.42
CA ARG A 41 -19.12 9.41 6.13
C ARG A 41 -18.95 10.80 5.49
N THR A 42 -20.04 11.56 5.42
CA THR A 42 -20.00 12.96 5.02
C THR A 42 -19.10 13.75 5.97
N GLY A 43 -18.24 14.59 5.40
CA GLY A 43 -17.29 15.44 6.17
C GLY A 43 -16.03 14.71 6.62
N VAL A 44 -15.79 13.47 6.18
CA VAL A 44 -14.48 12.81 6.24
C VAL A 44 -13.76 13.06 4.94
N SER A 45 -12.52 13.51 5.03
CA SER A 45 -11.66 13.82 3.88
C SER A 45 -10.55 12.81 3.77
N VAL A 46 -10.55 12.04 2.68
CA VAL A 46 -9.62 10.93 2.41
C VAL A 46 -8.48 11.40 1.52
N VAL A 47 -7.27 10.95 1.80
CA VAL A 47 -6.13 11.05 0.89
C VAL A 47 -5.70 9.64 0.50
N THR A 48 -5.57 9.40 -0.80
CA THR A 48 -5.09 8.15 -1.36
C THR A 48 -4.52 8.41 -2.75
N PRO A 49 -3.51 7.65 -3.20
CA PRO A 49 -3.05 7.81 -4.58
C PRO A 49 -4.08 7.28 -5.58
N ASN A 50 -3.96 7.71 -6.83
CA ASN A 50 -4.88 7.33 -7.90
C ASN A 50 -4.58 5.90 -8.37
N PRO A 51 -5.55 4.96 -8.34
CA PRO A 51 -5.35 3.57 -8.77
C PRO A 51 -5.08 3.42 -10.27
N LYS A 52 -5.34 4.45 -11.08
CA LYS A 52 -5.01 4.45 -12.51
C LYS A 52 -3.52 4.67 -12.77
N THR A 53 -2.82 5.35 -11.87
CA THR A 53 -1.41 5.73 -12.05
C THR A 53 -0.46 5.09 -11.03
N SER A 54 -0.97 4.62 -9.88
CA SER A 54 -0.19 4.07 -8.79
C SER A 54 -0.47 2.59 -8.56
N GLY A 55 0.58 1.76 -8.59
CA GLY A 55 0.47 0.35 -8.19
C GLY A 55 0.03 0.19 -6.74
N GLY A 56 0.57 1.02 -5.83
CA GLY A 56 0.18 1.03 -4.41
C GLY A 56 -1.29 1.34 -4.21
N ALA A 57 -1.84 2.28 -4.97
CA ALA A 57 -3.26 2.63 -4.89
C ALA A 57 -4.20 1.50 -5.32
N ARG A 58 -3.73 0.60 -6.17
CA ARG A 58 -4.51 -0.60 -6.53
C ARG A 58 -4.71 -1.53 -5.34
N TRP A 59 -3.71 -1.65 -4.47
CA TRP A 59 -3.83 -2.38 -3.22
C TRP A 59 -4.80 -1.71 -2.25
N ASN A 60 -4.79 -0.36 -2.15
CA ASN A 60 -5.77 0.40 -1.37
C ASN A 60 -7.19 0.14 -1.86
N TYR A 61 -7.39 0.20 -3.18
CA TYR A 61 -8.68 -0.08 -3.82
C TYR A 61 -9.14 -1.52 -3.55
N LEU A 62 -8.25 -2.51 -3.73
CA LEU A 62 -8.57 -3.92 -3.52
C LEU A 62 -8.88 -4.22 -2.04
N ALA A 63 -8.21 -3.57 -1.10
CA ALA A 63 -8.50 -3.73 0.33
C ALA A 63 -9.90 -3.18 0.68
N ALA A 64 -10.26 -1.99 0.16
CA ALA A 64 -11.59 -1.43 0.31
C ALA A 64 -12.67 -2.31 -0.34
N TRP A 65 -12.37 -2.82 -1.52
CA TRP A 65 -13.27 -3.73 -2.24
C TRP A 65 -13.51 -5.03 -1.48
N ALA A 66 -12.44 -5.68 -1.01
CA ALA A 66 -12.55 -6.94 -0.27
C ALA A 66 -13.35 -6.79 1.03
N TYR A 67 -13.18 -5.66 1.74
CA TYR A 67 -13.99 -5.35 2.90
C TYR A 67 -15.48 -5.22 2.52
N ALA A 68 -15.78 -4.42 1.51
CA ALA A 68 -17.15 -4.17 1.06
C ALA A 68 -17.83 -5.44 0.52
N ASP A 69 -17.12 -6.22 -0.29
CA ASP A 69 -17.58 -7.49 -0.84
C ASP A 69 -18.01 -8.47 0.27
N ARG A 70 -17.14 -8.64 1.27
CA ARG A 70 -17.47 -9.45 2.46
C ARG A 70 -18.66 -8.91 3.23
N ARG A 71 -18.72 -7.57 3.42
CA ARG A 71 -19.80 -6.91 4.17
C ARG A 71 -21.15 -7.08 3.49
N PHE A 72 -21.18 -7.05 2.15
CA PHE A 72 -22.40 -7.12 1.36
C PHE A 72 -22.67 -8.51 0.77
N GLY A 73 -21.91 -9.53 1.17
CA GLY A 73 -22.12 -10.92 0.79
C GLY A 73 -21.95 -11.16 -0.73
N GLY A 74 -21.00 -10.46 -1.37
CA GLY A 74 -20.72 -10.60 -2.80
C GLY A 74 -21.62 -9.75 -3.71
N ASP A 75 -22.40 -8.82 -3.16
CA ASP A 75 -23.20 -7.88 -3.98
C ASP A 75 -22.29 -6.83 -4.62
N GLU A 76 -21.99 -7.02 -5.90
CA GLU A 76 -21.06 -6.16 -6.65
C GLU A 76 -21.56 -4.71 -6.75
N VAL A 77 -22.87 -4.49 -6.86
CA VAL A 77 -23.43 -3.14 -6.98
C VAL A 77 -23.20 -2.37 -5.68
N ARG A 78 -23.57 -2.95 -4.55
CA ARG A 78 -23.36 -2.34 -3.22
C ARG A 78 -21.88 -2.17 -2.90
N THR A 79 -21.05 -3.12 -3.31
CA THR A 79 -19.59 -3.06 -3.16
C THR A 79 -19.02 -1.88 -3.95
N ALA A 80 -19.41 -1.72 -5.20
CA ALA A 80 -18.96 -0.60 -6.05
C ALA A 80 -19.44 0.76 -5.51
N GLU A 81 -20.68 0.85 -5.02
CA GLU A 81 -21.23 2.06 -4.41
C GLU A 81 -20.45 2.46 -3.15
N PHE A 82 -20.13 1.50 -2.31
CA PHE A 82 -19.34 1.71 -1.09
C PHE A 82 -17.93 2.23 -1.40
N VAL A 83 -17.21 1.54 -2.28
CA VAL A 83 -15.88 1.98 -2.72
C VAL A 83 -15.96 3.34 -3.41
N GLY A 84 -16.96 3.55 -4.24
CA GLY A 84 -17.24 4.85 -4.86
C GLY A 84 -17.45 5.96 -3.83
N ALA A 85 -18.11 5.67 -2.70
CA ALA A 85 -18.30 6.65 -1.61
C ALA A 85 -16.96 7.06 -0.97
N ILE A 86 -16.04 6.11 -0.73
CA ILE A 86 -14.69 6.43 -0.25
C ILE A 86 -13.97 7.37 -1.22
N TYR A 87 -14.02 7.07 -2.53
CA TYR A 87 -13.36 7.89 -3.54
C TYR A 87 -14.03 9.25 -3.78
N ARG A 88 -15.33 9.38 -3.54
CA ARG A 88 -16.02 10.69 -3.52
C ARG A 88 -15.55 11.58 -2.39
N ASN A 89 -15.14 10.99 -1.26
CA ASN A 89 -14.54 11.69 -0.12
C ASN A 89 -13.05 11.98 -0.30
N ALA A 90 -12.45 11.57 -1.44
CA ALA A 90 -11.05 11.84 -1.69
C ALA A 90 -10.80 13.33 -1.96
N ALA A 91 -10.11 14.00 -1.04
CA ALA A 91 -9.69 15.38 -1.20
C ALA A 91 -8.65 15.54 -2.31
N LYS A 92 -7.83 14.53 -2.51
CA LYS A 92 -6.80 14.50 -3.53
C LYS A 92 -6.45 13.07 -3.92
N LEU A 93 -6.24 12.85 -5.21
CA LEU A 93 -5.75 11.62 -5.81
C LEU A 93 -4.38 11.89 -6.45
N ASP A 94 -3.32 11.72 -5.67
CA ASP A 94 -1.96 11.94 -6.15
C ASP A 94 -1.53 10.82 -7.13
N SER A 95 -0.54 11.11 -7.97
CA SER A 95 -0.05 10.14 -8.97
C SER A 95 0.63 8.91 -8.38
N GLY A 96 1.08 8.97 -7.12
CA GLY A 96 1.77 7.89 -6.43
C GLY A 96 1.74 8.02 -4.91
N ALA A 97 2.11 6.94 -4.21
CA ALA A 97 2.05 6.84 -2.74
C ALA A 97 2.83 7.97 -2.04
N ARG A 98 4.06 8.26 -2.48
CA ARG A 98 4.89 9.34 -1.91
C ARG A 98 4.22 10.72 -2.03
N GLY A 99 3.52 10.97 -3.14
CA GLY A 99 2.73 12.20 -3.32
C GLY A 99 1.63 12.32 -2.28
N SER A 100 0.84 11.27 -2.08
CA SER A 100 -0.22 11.23 -1.06
C SER A 100 0.32 11.38 0.36
N THR A 101 1.44 10.74 0.67
CA THR A 101 2.14 10.91 1.94
C THR A 101 2.51 12.39 2.17
N THR A 102 3.08 13.06 1.16
CA THR A 102 3.42 14.49 1.23
C THR A 102 2.18 15.38 1.36
N THR A 103 1.14 15.11 0.57
CA THR A 103 -0.14 15.83 0.63
C THR A 103 -0.75 15.74 2.03
N PHE A 104 -0.78 14.55 2.62
CA PHE A 104 -1.29 14.36 3.95
C PHE A 104 -0.39 14.99 5.02
N SER A 105 0.90 14.62 5.07
CA SER A 105 1.78 14.99 6.19
C SER A 105 2.24 16.46 6.13
N LYS A 106 2.65 16.96 4.95
CA LYS A 106 3.25 18.30 4.84
C LYS A 106 2.26 19.39 4.43
N GLN A 107 1.25 19.06 3.60
CA GLN A 107 0.26 20.03 3.16
C GLN A 107 -0.96 20.10 4.09
N GLY A 108 -1.05 19.22 5.10
CA GLY A 108 -2.16 19.21 6.06
C GLY A 108 -3.51 18.80 5.46
N THR A 109 -3.53 18.26 4.24
CA THR A 109 -4.76 17.91 3.53
C THR A 109 -5.32 16.58 4.05
N GLY A 110 -6.63 16.50 4.23
CA GLY A 110 -7.36 15.29 4.59
C GLY A 110 -7.34 14.92 6.07
N ASP A 111 -8.29 14.13 6.48
CA ASP A 111 -8.44 13.58 7.84
C ASP A 111 -7.75 12.23 7.98
N VAL A 112 -7.70 11.46 6.89
CA VAL A 112 -7.16 10.11 6.83
C VAL A 112 -6.37 9.88 5.54
N LEU A 113 -5.21 9.21 5.67
CA LEU A 113 -4.44 8.69 4.56
C LEU A 113 -4.59 7.17 4.52
N ILE A 114 -5.06 6.64 3.38
CA ILE A 114 -5.02 5.20 3.11
C ILE A 114 -3.64 4.89 2.53
N THR A 115 -2.84 4.09 3.22
CA THR A 115 -1.45 3.87 2.84
C THR A 115 -0.96 2.48 3.22
N TRP A 116 0.24 2.15 2.77
CA TRP A 116 0.96 0.96 3.18
C TRP A 116 1.47 1.10 4.61
N GLU A 117 1.51 0.00 5.35
CA GLU A 117 1.96 -0.04 6.73
C GLU A 117 3.38 0.51 6.92
N ASN A 118 4.31 0.16 6.03
CA ASN A 118 5.68 0.67 6.09
C ASN A 118 5.77 2.20 5.89
N GLU A 119 4.95 2.79 5.03
CA GLU A 119 4.88 4.25 4.84
C GLU A 119 4.31 4.94 6.10
N ALA A 120 3.31 4.31 6.74
CA ALA A 120 2.75 4.83 7.98
C ALA A 120 3.79 4.82 9.11
N TYR A 121 4.53 3.72 9.30
CA TYR A 121 5.59 3.66 10.30
C TYR A 121 6.72 4.65 10.04
N HIS A 122 7.12 4.84 8.78
CA HIS A 122 8.12 5.84 8.42
C HIS A 122 7.68 7.25 8.85
N LEU A 123 6.40 7.61 8.67
CA LEU A 123 5.87 8.88 9.13
C LEU A 123 5.84 8.97 10.66
N LEU A 124 5.34 7.94 11.33
CA LEU A 124 5.17 7.91 12.78
C LEU A 124 6.48 7.97 13.56
N ILE A 125 7.53 7.33 13.03
CA ILE A 125 8.78 7.14 13.77
C ILE A 125 9.85 8.12 13.31
N GLU A 126 9.96 8.37 12.00
CA GLU A 126 11.10 9.11 11.44
C GLU A 126 10.75 10.53 11.01
N SER A 127 9.64 10.71 10.29
CA SER A 127 9.37 11.98 9.60
C SER A 127 8.54 12.96 10.38
N SER A 128 7.58 12.49 11.18
CA SER A 128 6.63 13.34 11.93
C SER A 128 6.18 12.67 13.24
N PRO A 129 7.11 12.40 14.17
CA PRO A 129 6.78 11.74 15.43
C PRO A 129 5.71 12.50 16.22
N GLY A 130 4.67 11.78 16.62
CA GLY A 130 3.61 12.32 17.48
C GLY A 130 2.55 13.18 16.77
N GLU A 131 2.58 13.33 15.46
CA GLU A 131 1.58 14.11 14.70
C GLU A 131 0.40 13.25 14.21
N PHE A 132 0.59 11.96 14.13
CA PHE A 132 -0.38 11.02 13.55
C PHE A 132 -0.60 9.81 14.45
N GLU A 133 -1.66 9.07 14.16
CA GLU A 133 -1.98 7.79 14.78
C GLU A 133 -2.29 6.75 13.71
N LEU A 134 -1.87 5.51 13.98
CA LEU A 134 -2.07 4.37 13.10
C LEU A 134 -3.37 3.66 13.48
N VAL A 135 -4.21 3.42 12.49
CA VAL A 135 -5.44 2.64 12.63
C VAL A 135 -5.37 1.43 11.70
N TYR A 136 -5.50 0.24 12.29
CA TYR A 136 -5.68 -0.99 11.54
C TYR A 136 -7.17 -1.22 11.33
N PRO A 137 -7.65 -1.24 10.07
CA PRO A 137 -9.05 -1.59 9.81
C PRO A 137 -9.30 -3.05 10.18
N SER A 138 -10.56 -3.39 10.44
CA SER A 138 -10.98 -4.76 10.80
C SER A 138 -10.63 -5.81 9.75
N MET A 139 -10.48 -5.38 8.51
CA MET A 139 -10.06 -6.19 7.38
C MET A 139 -9.15 -5.40 6.45
N SER A 140 -8.09 -6.02 6.01
CA SER A 140 -7.16 -5.47 5.03
C SER A 140 -6.69 -6.58 4.09
N ILE A 141 -5.74 -6.28 3.23
CA ILE A 141 -5.18 -7.20 2.25
C ILE A 141 -3.72 -7.50 2.57
N LYS A 142 -3.32 -8.75 2.48
CA LYS A 142 -1.90 -9.12 2.47
C LYS A 142 -1.32 -8.76 1.11
N ALA A 143 -0.52 -7.71 1.07
CA ALA A 143 0.19 -7.32 -0.13
C ALA A 143 1.49 -8.11 -0.25
N GLU A 144 1.66 -8.81 -1.35
CA GLU A 144 2.83 -9.62 -1.69
C GLU A 144 3.43 -9.09 -3.01
N PRO A 145 4.23 -7.99 -2.96
CA PRO A 145 4.80 -7.39 -4.16
C PRO A 145 5.80 -8.34 -4.82
N PRO A 146 5.53 -8.84 -6.02
CA PRO A 146 6.44 -9.77 -6.67
C PRO A 146 7.57 -9.06 -7.38
N VAL A 147 8.72 -9.73 -7.47
CA VAL A 147 9.90 -9.27 -8.20
C VAL A 147 10.28 -10.27 -9.29
N ALA A 148 10.78 -9.76 -10.42
CA ALA A 148 11.31 -10.60 -11.49
C ALA A 148 12.36 -9.84 -12.30
N VAL A 149 13.37 -10.56 -12.79
CA VAL A 149 14.25 -10.02 -13.83
C VAL A 149 13.49 -9.91 -15.14
N VAL A 150 13.67 -8.82 -15.85
CA VAL A 150 13.19 -8.66 -17.23
C VAL A 150 14.34 -8.99 -18.18
N PRO A 151 14.41 -10.25 -18.71
CA PRO A 151 15.60 -10.75 -19.39
C PRO A 151 16.08 -9.83 -20.53
N GLY A 152 15.18 -9.46 -21.43
CA GLY A 152 15.55 -8.64 -22.59
C GLY A 152 16.11 -7.26 -22.24
N ASN A 153 15.78 -6.71 -21.06
CA ASN A 153 16.39 -5.46 -20.59
C ASN A 153 17.75 -5.75 -19.95
N ALA A 154 17.81 -6.77 -19.08
CA ALA A 154 19.03 -7.14 -18.40
C ALA A 154 20.15 -7.52 -19.40
N ASP A 155 19.82 -8.25 -20.45
CA ASP A 155 20.78 -8.65 -21.50
C ASP A 155 21.30 -7.46 -22.29
N ARG A 156 20.42 -6.54 -22.68
CA ARG A 156 20.85 -5.32 -23.41
C ARG A 156 21.83 -4.45 -22.62
N HIS A 157 21.77 -4.52 -21.31
CA HIS A 157 22.66 -3.77 -20.42
C HIS A 157 23.79 -4.61 -19.82
N ASN A 158 23.99 -5.87 -20.28
CA ASN A 158 24.96 -6.83 -19.72
C ASN A 158 24.84 -6.97 -18.19
N ALA A 159 23.62 -6.87 -17.66
CA ALA A 159 23.33 -6.80 -16.22
C ALA A 159 22.56 -8.03 -15.71
N ARG A 160 22.43 -9.10 -16.49
CA ARG A 160 21.62 -10.26 -16.10
C ARG A 160 22.08 -10.85 -14.77
N LYS A 161 23.36 -11.20 -14.68
CA LYS A 161 23.93 -11.79 -13.46
C LYS A 161 23.73 -10.90 -12.23
N VAL A 162 24.01 -9.61 -12.37
CA VAL A 162 23.84 -8.64 -11.27
C VAL A 162 22.37 -8.51 -10.86
N ALA A 163 21.45 -8.50 -11.81
CA ALA A 163 20.01 -8.43 -11.52
C ALA A 163 19.51 -9.69 -10.79
N GLU A 164 19.96 -10.87 -11.20
CA GLU A 164 19.63 -12.14 -10.54
C GLU A 164 20.21 -12.18 -9.11
N ASP A 165 21.48 -11.83 -8.93
CA ASP A 165 22.14 -11.78 -7.62
C ASP A 165 21.48 -10.76 -6.68
N TYR A 166 21.09 -9.59 -7.21
CA TYR A 166 20.36 -8.59 -6.43
C TYR A 166 19.02 -9.13 -5.94
N LEU A 167 18.23 -9.77 -6.81
CA LEU A 167 16.95 -10.32 -6.40
C LEU A 167 17.11 -11.46 -5.39
N LEU A 168 18.11 -12.32 -5.56
CA LEU A 168 18.43 -13.36 -4.58
C LEU A 168 18.87 -12.78 -3.23
N HIS A 169 19.63 -11.69 -3.24
CA HIS A 169 20.06 -11.00 -2.02
C HIS A 169 18.87 -10.54 -1.16
N LEU A 170 17.73 -10.16 -1.76
CA LEU A 170 16.54 -9.76 -1.02
C LEU A 170 16.03 -10.87 -0.07
N TYR A 171 16.31 -12.15 -0.37
CA TYR A 171 15.94 -13.31 0.45
C TYR A 171 17.04 -13.76 1.40
N SER A 172 18.21 -13.12 1.39
CA SER A 172 19.28 -13.40 2.32
C SER A 172 18.95 -12.89 3.72
N PRO A 173 19.59 -13.44 4.80
CA PRO A 173 19.39 -12.92 6.16
C PRO A 173 19.69 -11.42 6.29
N GLU A 174 20.66 -10.91 5.52
CA GLU A 174 20.98 -9.48 5.48
C GLU A 174 19.88 -8.68 4.77
N GLY A 175 19.44 -9.12 3.59
CA GLY A 175 18.37 -8.49 2.83
C GLY A 175 17.08 -8.43 3.65
N GLN A 176 16.71 -9.54 4.32
CA GLN A 176 15.51 -9.61 5.16
C GLN A 176 15.60 -8.68 6.38
N ARG A 177 16.79 -8.52 6.96
CA ARG A 177 17.01 -7.55 8.05
C ARG A 177 16.85 -6.10 7.58
N ILE A 178 17.34 -5.77 6.38
CA ILE A 178 17.17 -4.45 5.78
C ILE A 178 15.69 -4.19 5.48
N ILE A 179 14.96 -5.18 4.95
CA ILE A 179 13.52 -5.13 4.68
C ILE A 179 12.76 -4.83 5.98
N ALA A 180 13.03 -5.58 7.06
CA ALA A 180 12.42 -5.35 8.37
C ALA A 180 12.74 -3.97 8.95
N LYS A 181 14.00 -3.50 8.80
CA LYS A 181 14.42 -2.16 9.24
C LYS A 181 13.64 -1.04 8.54
N ASN A 182 13.16 -1.29 7.33
CA ASN A 182 12.32 -0.36 6.58
C ASN A 182 10.81 -0.64 6.76
N TYR A 183 10.45 -1.28 7.86
CA TYR A 183 9.07 -1.54 8.28
C TYR A 183 8.23 -2.44 7.36
N PHE A 184 8.85 -3.14 6.44
CA PHE A 184 8.19 -4.21 5.73
C PHE A 184 8.17 -5.50 6.57
N ARG A 185 7.23 -6.36 6.30
CA ARG A 185 7.15 -7.69 6.92
C ARG A 185 7.98 -8.68 6.09
N PRO A 186 9.07 -9.21 6.64
CA PRO A 186 9.91 -10.19 5.96
C PRO A 186 9.16 -11.48 5.59
#